data_cb8a105517dab9edd04650aa2396c510
#
_entry.id   cb8a105517dab9edd04650aa2396c510
#
_cell.length_a   1.000
_cell.length_b   1.000
_cell.length_c   1.000
_cell.angle_alpha   90.00
_cell.angle_beta   90.00
_cell.angle_gamma   90.00
#
_symmetry.space_group_name_H-M   'P 1'
#
loop_
_entity.id
_entity.type
_entity.pdbx_description
1 polymer ?
#
loop_
_entity_poly.entity_id
_entity_poly.type
_entity_poly.pdbx_seq_one_letter_code
_entity_poly.pdbx_strand_id
1 'polypeptide(L)'
;MTANEAISSWEKIQQGVKEAETLMGKREYNLSMVKARQTLEFMVHCLCDQAGIMEPDLSRSIDALYNERVITKTTCEHYHKIRMLGNSAVHENNTSAYDANQAYQFLSQEVYTFSHDYRAGKRRPSAASKSRSSQTERRTSGSSRGS
;
A
#
# COMPACT_ATOMS: atom_id res chain seq x y z
N MET A 1 8.75 -6.11 -15.52
CA MET A 1 7.96 -4.90 -15.86
C MET A 1 8.74 -4.00 -16.79
N THR A 2 8.14 -3.63 -17.89
CA THR A 2 8.76 -2.72 -18.85
C THR A 2 8.63 -1.27 -18.37
N ALA A 3 9.38 -0.37 -19.01
CA ALA A 3 9.27 1.06 -18.69
C ALA A 3 7.85 1.57 -18.92
N ASN A 4 7.19 1.10 -20.00
CA ASN A 4 5.82 1.51 -20.29
C ASN A 4 4.85 1.01 -19.22
N GLU A 5 5.05 -0.18 -18.73
CA GLU A 5 4.21 -0.71 -17.66
C GLU A 5 4.39 0.08 -16.37
N ALA A 6 5.63 0.46 -16.05
CA ALA A 6 5.88 1.26 -14.86
C ALA A 6 5.22 2.63 -14.94
N ILE A 7 5.29 3.27 -16.12
CA ILE A 7 4.66 4.57 -16.34
C ILE A 7 3.15 4.44 -16.22
N SER A 8 2.59 3.39 -16.86
CA SER A 8 1.15 3.15 -16.81
C SER A 8 0.66 2.92 -15.38
N SER A 9 1.42 2.16 -14.60
CA SER A 9 1.08 1.92 -13.20
C SER A 9 1.08 3.20 -12.39
N TRP A 10 2.11 4.03 -12.60
CA TRP A 10 2.20 5.31 -11.92
C TRP A 10 1.02 6.22 -12.27
N GLU A 11 0.64 6.25 -13.56
CA GLU A 11 -0.48 7.06 -14.00
C GLU A 11 -1.79 6.61 -13.36
N LYS A 12 -1.99 5.31 -13.21
CA LYS A 12 -3.18 4.78 -12.56
C LYS A 12 -3.24 5.20 -11.09
N ILE A 13 -2.11 5.19 -10.42
CA ILE A 13 -2.05 5.61 -9.02
C ILE A 13 -2.37 7.10 -8.91
N GLN A 14 -1.78 7.93 -9.76
CA GLN A 14 -2.06 9.36 -9.76
C GLN A 14 -3.53 9.63 -10.06
N GLN A 15 -4.10 8.90 -11.00
CA GLN A 15 -5.51 9.04 -11.35
C GLN A 15 -6.39 8.68 -10.17
N GLY A 16 -6.05 7.62 -9.44
CA GLY A 16 -6.82 7.20 -8.26
C GLY A 16 -6.83 8.26 -7.17
N VAL A 17 -5.66 8.87 -6.91
CA VAL A 17 -5.58 9.95 -5.91
C VAL A 17 -6.43 11.13 -6.34
N LYS A 18 -6.36 11.50 -7.62
CA LYS A 18 -7.10 12.63 -8.13
C LYS A 18 -8.60 12.39 -8.04
N GLU A 19 -9.04 11.17 -8.35
CA GLU A 19 -10.45 10.82 -8.26
C GLU A 19 -10.95 10.85 -6.83
N ALA A 20 -10.14 10.36 -5.88
CA ALA A 20 -10.51 10.41 -4.47
C ALA A 20 -10.66 11.86 -4.01
N GLU A 21 -9.76 12.74 -4.45
CA GLU A 21 -9.83 14.15 -4.12
C GLU A 21 -11.08 14.81 -4.72
N THR A 22 -11.36 14.51 -5.97
CA THR A 22 -12.53 15.05 -6.66
C THR A 22 -13.82 14.64 -5.96
N LEU A 23 -13.91 13.37 -5.58
CA LEU A 23 -15.08 12.86 -4.88
C LEU A 23 -15.25 13.54 -3.53
N MET A 24 -14.16 13.77 -2.83
CA MET A 24 -14.20 14.49 -1.57
C MET A 24 -14.72 15.90 -1.75
N GLY A 25 -14.26 16.57 -2.81
CA GLY A 25 -14.73 17.92 -3.13
C GLY A 25 -16.21 17.99 -3.46
N LYS A 26 -16.76 16.89 -3.97
CA LYS A 26 -18.19 16.78 -4.25
C LYS A 26 -18.98 16.30 -3.05
N ARG A 27 -18.32 16.12 -1.92
CA ARG A 27 -18.90 15.60 -0.68
C ARG A 27 -19.42 14.16 -0.82
N GLU A 28 -18.85 13.43 -1.75
CA GLU A 28 -19.17 12.00 -1.89
C GLU A 28 -18.12 11.21 -1.11
N TYR A 29 -18.21 11.34 0.22
CA TYR A 29 -17.20 10.84 1.13
C TYR A 29 -17.07 9.32 1.11
N ASN A 30 -18.18 8.64 1.00
CA ASN A 30 -18.18 7.18 0.91
C ASN A 30 -17.36 6.72 -0.30
N LEU A 31 -17.69 7.27 -1.47
CA LEU A 31 -17.01 6.88 -2.70
C LEU A 31 -15.53 7.29 -2.69
N SER A 32 -15.21 8.39 -2.03
CA SER A 32 -13.81 8.82 -1.90
C SER A 32 -12.99 7.78 -1.14
N MET A 33 -13.54 7.25 -0.04
CA MET A 33 -12.86 6.21 0.74
C MET A 33 -12.71 4.92 -0.05
N VAL A 34 -13.73 4.55 -0.81
CA VAL A 34 -13.67 3.37 -1.67
C VAL A 34 -12.56 3.53 -2.72
N LYS A 35 -12.50 4.70 -3.33
CA LYS A 35 -11.49 4.97 -4.35
C LYS A 35 -10.09 4.95 -3.75
N ALA A 36 -9.93 5.50 -2.53
CA ALA A 36 -8.65 5.48 -1.84
C ALA A 36 -8.18 4.03 -1.62
N ARG A 37 -9.10 3.18 -1.18
CA ARG A 37 -8.77 1.78 -0.97
C ARG A 37 -8.42 1.05 -2.27
N GLN A 38 -9.15 1.33 -3.34
CA GLN A 38 -8.85 0.74 -4.64
C GLN A 38 -7.46 1.13 -5.13
N THR A 39 -7.09 2.40 -4.91
CA THR A 39 -5.77 2.89 -5.28
C THR A 39 -4.70 2.19 -4.45
N LEU A 40 -4.96 2.04 -3.15
CA LEU A 40 -4.05 1.31 -2.27
C LEU A 40 -3.87 -0.14 -2.74
N GLU A 41 -4.97 -0.80 -3.09
CA GLU A 41 -4.89 -2.18 -3.56
C GLU A 41 -3.97 -2.30 -4.76
N PHE A 42 -4.06 -1.35 -5.66
CA PHE A 42 -3.21 -1.35 -6.84
C PHE A 42 -1.74 -1.15 -6.46
N MET A 43 -1.48 -0.21 -5.55
CA MET A 43 -0.11 0.04 -5.08
C MET A 43 0.49 -1.18 -4.41
N VAL A 44 -0.29 -1.81 -3.53
CA VAL A 44 0.17 -3.01 -2.82
C VAL A 44 0.43 -4.14 -3.81
N HIS A 45 -0.43 -4.27 -4.81
CA HIS A 45 -0.24 -5.28 -5.84
C HIS A 45 1.10 -5.07 -6.56
N CYS A 46 1.41 -3.83 -6.92
CA CYS A 46 2.67 -3.52 -7.58
C CYS A 46 3.87 -3.88 -6.70
N LEU A 47 3.79 -3.55 -5.42
CA LEU A 47 4.89 -3.83 -4.49
C LEU A 47 5.06 -5.34 -4.28
N CYS A 48 3.96 -6.05 -4.12
CA CYS A 48 4.01 -7.51 -3.93
C CYS A 48 4.56 -8.20 -5.17
N ASP A 49 4.13 -7.74 -6.34
CA ASP A 49 4.60 -8.30 -7.60
C ASP A 49 6.11 -8.14 -7.71
N GLN A 50 6.61 -6.96 -7.37
CA GLN A 50 8.03 -6.66 -7.43
C GLN A 50 8.83 -7.48 -6.42
N ALA A 51 8.25 -7.74 -5.25
CA ALA A 51 8.93 -8.46 -4.17
C ALA A 51 8.70 -9.96 -4.22
N GLY A 52 7.88 -10.45 -5.13
CA GLY A 52 7.61 -11.89 -5.22
C GLY A 52 6.71 -12.39 -4.10
N ILE A 53 5.86 -11.52 -3.58
CA ILE A 53 4.94 -11.86 -2.48
C ILE A 53 3.58 -12.24 -3.06
N MET A 54 3.04 -13.37 -2.60
CA MET A 54 1.72 -13.83 -3.03
C MET A 54 0.89 -14.15 -1.79
N GLU A 55 -0.05 -13.26 -1.48
CA GLU A 55 -0.95 -13.44 -0.36
C GLU A 55 -2.40 -13.33 -0.83
N PRO A 56 -3.33 -14.01 -0.14
CA PRO A 56 -4.70 -14.11 -0.67
C PRO A 56 -5.52 -12.83 -0.53
N ASP A 57 -5.17 -11.93 0.39
CA ASP A 57 -5.99 -10.74 0.59
C ASP A 57 -5.12 -9.53 0.89
N LEU A 58 -5.74 -8.35 0.86
CA LEU A 58 -5.03 -7.10 1.03
C LEU A 58 -4.38 -6.99 2.40
N SER A 59 -5.08 -7.39 3.45
CA SER A 59 -4.55 -7.28 4.80
C SER A 59 -3.27 -8.08 4.95
N ARG A 60 -3.28 -9.33 4.48
CA ARG A 60 -2.09 -10.19 4.57
C ARG A 60 -0.97 -9.71 3.66
N SER A 61 -1.34 -9.15 2.50
CA SER A 61 -0.33 -8.60 1.59
C SER A 61 0.42 -7.46 2.25
N ILE A 62 -0.31 -6.56 2.94
CA ILE A 62 0.33 -5.44 3.63
C ILE A 62 1.26 -5.95 4.73
N ASP A 63 0.79 -6.92 5.52
CA ASP A 63 1.62 -7.47 6.58
C ASP A 63 2.87 -8.14 6.03
N ALA A 64 2.74 -8.85 4.91
CA ALA A 64 3.88 -9.51 4.28
C ALA A 64 4.90 -8.48 3.79
N LEU A 65 4.42 -7.38 3.19
CA LEU A 65 5.32 -6.32 2.76
C LEU A 65 6.12 -5.75 3.94
N TYR A 66 5.46 -5.60 5.08
CA TYR A 66 6.15 -5.11 6.27
C TYR A 66 7.15 -6.15 6.79
N ASN A 67 6.73 -7.40 6.86
CA ASN A 67 7.59 -8.48 7.37
C ASN A 67 8.81 -8.68 6.49
N GLU A 68 8.67 -8.48 5.19
CA GLU A 68 9.77 -8.59 4.23
C GLU A 68 10.57 -7.29 4.14
N ARG A 69 10.24 -6.30 4.95
CA ARG A 69 10.93 -5.01 5.01
C ARG A 69 10.86 -4.23 3.70
N VAL A 70 9.82 -4.46 2.92
CA VAL A 70 9.57 -3.69 1.72
C VAL A 70 9.02 -2.32 2.07
N ILE A 71 8.21 -2.26 3.13
CA ILE A 71 7.63 -1.01 3.62
C ILE A 71 7.98 -0.81 5.09
N THR A 72 7.95 0.44 5.53
CA THR A 72 8.22 0.77 6.92
C THR A 72 6.99 0.51 7.79
N LYS A 73 7.19 0.56 9.10
CA LYS A 73 6.08 0.40 10.04
C LYS A 73 5.02 1.48 9.83
N THR A 74 5.45 2.73 9.63
CA THR A 74 4.54 3.83 9.40
C THR A 74 3.70 3.61 8.16
N THR A 75 4.34 3.20 7.06
CA THR A 75 3.63 2.91 5.82
C THR A 75 2.63 1.77 6.01
N CYS A 76 3.04 0.72 6.74
CA CYS A 76 2.16 -0.40 7.04
C CYS A 76 0.91 0.07 7.79
N GLU A 77 1.08 0.94 8.78
CA GLU A 77 -0.03 1.47 9.56
C GLU A 77 -0.96 2.31 8.68
N HIS A 78 -0.39 3.15 7.84
CA HIS A 78 -1.19 3.98 6.92
C HIS A 78 -1.97 3.12 5.94
N TYR A 79 -1.34 2.10 5.39
CA TYR A 79 -2.00 1.19 4.44
C TYR A 79 -3.19 0.50 5.11
N HIS A 80 -3.00 -0.01 6.33
CA HIS A 80 -4.11 -0.64 7.06
C HIS A 80 -5.22 0.34 7.37
N LYS A 81 -4.86 1.60 7.69
CA LYS A 81 -5.87 2.61 7.97
C LYS A 81 -6.73 2.89 6.74
N ILE A 82 -6.09 3.05 5.58
CA ILE A 82 -6.84 3.26 4.33
C ILE A 82 -7.72 2.04 4.04
N ARG A 83 -7.17 0.84 4.23
CA ARG A 83 -7.92 -0.40 4.01
C ARG A 83 -9.16 -0.45 4.89
N MET A 84 -9.00 -0.15 6.18
CA MET A 84 -10.11 -0.22 7.12
C MET A 84 -11.18 0.82 6.84
N LEU A 85 -10.75 2.03 6.49
CA LEU A 85 -11.71 3.09 6.16
C LEU A 85 -12.49 2.75 4.89
N GLY A 86 -11.81 2.21 3.88
CA GLY A 86 -12.50 1.77 2.67
C GLY A 86 -13.47 0.64 2.95
N ASN A 87 -13.09 -0.29 3.81
CA ASN A 87 -13.99 -1.37 4.21
C ASN A 87 -15.23 -0.83 4.93
N SER A 88 -15.04 0.15 5.83
CA SER A 88 -16.18 0.73 6.53
C SER A 88 -17.12 1.45 5.55
N ALA A 89 -16.55 2.04 4.50
CA ALA A 89 -17.37 2.69 3.48
C ALA A 89 -18.26 1.68 2.75
N VAL A 90 -17.70 0.49 2.44
CA VAL A 90 -18.43 -0.53 1.70
C VAL A 90 -19.41 -1.26 2.61
N HIS A 91 -18.96 -1.70 3.78
CA HIS A 91 -19.74 -2.62 4.61
C HIS A 91 -20.64 -1.93 5.63
N GLU A 92 -20.29 -0.70 6.02
CA GLU A 92 -21.01 0.03 7.06
C GLU A 92 -21.60 1.34 6.55
N ASN A 93 -21.51 1.56 5.24
CA ASN A 93 -22.02 2.78 4.60
C ASN A 93 -21.48 4.05 5.28
N ASN A 94 -20.20 4.03 5.63
CA ASN A 94 -19.55 5.18 6.26
C ASN A 94 -19.55 6.36 5.31
N THR A 95 -20.08 7.50 5.76
CA THR A 95 -20.12 8.74 4.97
C THR A 95 -19.42 9.89 5.69
N SER A 96 -18.55 9.59 6.65
CA SER A 96 -17.88 10.59 7.46
C SER A 96 -16.89 11.40 6.64
N ALA A 97 -17.05 12.73 6.67
CA ALA A 97 -16.11 13.64 6.01
C ALA A 97 -14.74 13.53 6.66
N TYR A 98 -14.70 13.38 7.98
CA TYR A 98 -13.45 13.25 8.70
C TYR A 98 -12.69 12.00 8.25
N ASP A 99 -13.40 10.87 8.16
CA ASP A 99 -12.77 9.61 7.77
C ASP A 99 -12.30 9.65 6.32
N ALA A 100 -13.10 10.26 5.44
CA ALA A 100 -12.69 10.42 4.04
C ALA A 100 -11.42 11.26 3.93
N ASN A 101 -11.35 12.33 4.70
CA ASN A 101 -10.17 13.18 4.71
C ASN A 101 -8.95 12.42 5.21
N GLN A 102 -9.14 11.60 6.26
CA GLN A 102 -8.05 10.77 6.78
C GLN A 102 -7.53 9.81 5.72
N ALA A 103 -8.45 9.11 5.06
CA ALA A 103 -8.05 8.15 4.02
C ALA A 103 -7.29 8.87 2.91
N TYR A 104 -7.77 10.02 2.50
CA TYR A 104 -7.12 10.80 1.44
C TYR A 104 -5.73 11.27 1.88
N GLN A 105 -5.61 11.78 3.11
CA GLN A 105 -4.33 12.29 3.61
C GLN A 105 -3.29 11.18 3.68
N PHE A 106 -3.67 10.02 4.22
CA PHE A 106 -2.74 8.90 4.28
C PHE A 106 -2.36 8.41 2.89
N LEU A 107 -3.34 8.35 1.98
CA LEU A 107 -3.06 7.92 0.62
C LEU A 107 -2.07 8.87 -0.06
N SER A 108 -2.29 10.19 0.07
CA SER A 108 -1.42 11.18 -0.54
C SER A 108 0.01 11.06 -0.04
N GLN A 109 0.18 10.87 1.28
CA GLN A 109 1.49 10.69 1.85
C GLN A 109 2.18 9.46 1.30
N GLU A 110 1.43 8.36 1.22
CA GLU A 110 2.04 7.10 0.78
C GLU A 110 2.26 7.04 -0.71
N VAL A 111 1.48 7.77 -1.48
CA VAL A 111 1.74 7.88 -2.92
C VAL A 111 3.04 8.64 -3.16
N TYR A 112 3.30 9.67 -2.36
CA TYR A 112 4.58 10.39 -2.45
C TYR A 112 5.74 9.44 -2.13
N THR A 113 5.64 8.69 -1.03
CA THR A 113 6.67 7.73 -0.64
C THR A 113 6.85 6.67 -1.73
N PHE A 114 5.75 6.16 -2.25
CA PHE A 114 5.77 5.16 -3.31
C PHE A 114 6.51 5.67 -4.54
N SER A 115 6.22 6.91 -4.94
CA SER A 115 6.88 7.47 -6.13
C SER A 115 8.37 7.64 -5.91
N HIS A 116 8.75 8.00 -4.70
CA HIS A 116 10.15 8.22 -4.36
C HIS A 116 10.93 6.90 -4.40
N ASP A 117 10.35 5.85 -3.84
CA ASP A 117 11.02 4.57 -3.70
C ASP A 117 10.85 3.67 -4.92
N TYR A 118 9.61 3.54 -5.39
CA TYR A 118 9.29 2.59 -6.45
C TYR A 118 9.75 3.09 -7.83
N ARG A 119 9.39 4.32 -8.17
CA ARG A 119 9.73 4.87 -9.47
C ARG A 119 11.22 5.12 -9.62
N ALA A 120 11.87 5.45 -8.51
CA ALA A 120 13.30 5.70 -8.51
C ALA A 120 14.12 4.41 -8.54
N GLY A 121 13.46 3.28 -8.39
CA GLY A 121 14.14 1.98 -8.35
C GLY A 121 14.92 1.74 -7.10
N LYS A 122 14.58 2.44 -6.02
CA LYS A 122 15.27 2.27 -4.78
C LYS A 122 14.73 1.14 -4.01
N ARG A 123 14.93 0.11 -4.34
CA ARG A 123 14.34 -0.90 -3.64
C ARG A 123 15.18 -1.56 -2.88
N ARG A 124 15.18 -1.73 -2.27
CA ARG A 124 15.83 -2.29 -1.72
C ARG A 124 16.18 -3.40 -1.88
N PRO A 125 16.93 -3.59 -1.83
CA PRO A 125 17.43 -4.56 -2.21
C PRO A 125 17.12 -5.84 -1.87
N SER A 126 17.22 -5.75 -1.81
CA SER A 126 16.92 -6.59 -1.68
C SER A 126 16.99 -7.30 -1.26
N ALA A 127 16.98 -7.13 -1.20
CA ALA A 127 16.84 -7.72 -0.83
C ALA A 127 17.16 -8.43 -0.74
N ALA A 128 17.27 -8.20 -0.79
CA ALA A 128 17.32 -8.79 -0.58
C ALA A 128 17.71 -9.46 -0.56
N SER A 129 17.95 -9.23 -0.69
CA SER A 129 18.00 -9.77 -0.45
C SER A 129 18.29 -10.40 -0.23
N LYS A 130 18.64 -10.31 -0.27
CA LYS A 130 18.65 -10.81 0.24
C LYS A 130 18.81 -11.41 0.78
N SER A 131 19.03 -11.46 0.90
CA SER A 131 18.86 -11.93 1.71
C SER A 131 18.92 -12.43 2.15
N ARG A 132 19.36 -12.44 2.17
CA ARG A 132 19.17 -12.84 2.92
C ARG A 132 19.15 -13.23 3.42
N SER A 133 19.43 -13.26 3.55
CA SER A 133 19.08 -13.65 4.37
C SER A 133 18.89 -13.90 4.88
N SER A 134 19.33 -13.83 4.90
CA SER A 134 18.85 -14.13 5.79
C SER A 134 18.64 -14.36 6.22
N GLN A 135 19.01 -14.33 6.39
CA GLN A 135 18.47 -14.67 7.20
C GLN A 135 18.13 -14.95 7.66
N THR A 136 18.55 -15.13 7.66
CA THR A 136 17.92 -15.58 8.43
C THR A 136 17.75 -15.72 8.92
N GLU A 137 18.19 -15.61 9.02
CA GLU A 137 17.67 -15.89 9.82
C GLU A 137 17.26 -16.04 10.21
N ARG A 138 17.79 -16.17 10.32
CA ARG A 138 17.04 -16.59 10.96
C ARG A 138 16.57 -16.73 11.28
N ARG A 139 16.87 -16.76 11.29
CA ARG A 139 16.10 -17.20 11.83
C ARG A 139 15.62 -17.24 12.15
N THR A 140 15.98 -17.29 12.17
CA THR A 140 15.19 -17.55 12.73
C THR A 140 14.83 -17.52 13.05
N SER A 141 15.34 -17.49 13.16
CA SER A 141 14.57 -17.64 13.74
C SER A 141 14.04 -17.59 14.03
N GLY A 142 14.38 -17.45 14.08
CA GLY A 142 13.55 -17.60 14.67
C GLY A 142 13.11 -17.52 14.82
N SER A 143 13.48 -17.65 15.01
CA SER A 143 12.71 -17.77 15.45
C SER A 143 12.28 -17.65 15.70
N SER A 144 12.66 -17.66 15.87
CA SER A 144 11.96 -17.75 16.34
C SER A 144 11.56 -17.55 16.56
N ARG A 145 11.95 -17.55 16.83
CA ARG A 145 11.34 -17.59 17.15
C ARG A 145 10.82 -17.19 17.19
N GLY A 146 11.40 -17.11 16.87
CA GLY A 146 10.78 -16.97 17.02
C GLY A 146 10.62 -16.59 16.68
N SER A 147 11.11 -16.80 16.85
CA SER A 147 10.63 -16.66 16.75
C SER A 147 10.46 -16.55 16.69
#